data_c6cef1e6331e3cd467b36499da27f91c
#
_entry.id   c6cef1e6331e3cd467b36499da27f91c
#
_cell.length_a   1.000
_cell.length_b   1.000
_cell.length_c   1.000
_cell.angle_alpha   90.00
_cell.angle_beta   90.00
_cell.angle_gamma   90.00
#
_symmetry.space_group_name_H-M   'P 1'
#
loop_
_entity.id
_entity.type
_entity.pdbx_description
1 polymer ?
#
loop_
_entity_poly.entity_id
_entity_poly.type
_entity_poly.pdbx_seq_one_letter_code
_entity_poly.pdbx_strand_id
1 'polypeptide(L)'
;MEQWQHILKKSLIKSQQFAEEFDLDADRLESVIREYPARINPYFLSLIQGKDDPLYRQVVPDVQEISDYVGLDDPLNEERDSPVHSVVHRYEDRALLMVTHQCPVFCRFCTRKRFVGKEPISREMVRRGINYIREHDEIKDVILSGGDPLILKDRELEEILKSLKEIPHLEIIRIGTRVPGVLPQRITKKLCKMLKKYHPLYININFIHPREITGEVAVACSRLADAGIPLGSQTVLLKGINDDPETIKELMQKLLAIRVKPYYLYQADLTRGTEHLRTPVECGLNIIRSLQGRISGMAIPKFVIDMPGGGGKVPLLPPDFIMEINDREVIARNYKDKVYSYPQPDADKVGCD
;
A
#
# COMPACT_ATOMS: atom_id res chain seq x y z
N MET A 1 -2.20 -28.08 -8.35
CA MET A 1 -2.64 -26.72 -7.97
C MET A 1 -2.18 -26.49 -6.54
N GLU A 2 -1.55 -25.35 -6.25
CA GLU A 2 -1.06 -25.03 -4.89
C GLU A 2 -2.22 -24.62 -3.96
N GLN A 3 -2.04 -24.75 -2.64
CA GLN A 3 -3.08 -24.48 -1.62
C GLN A 3 -3.72 -23.10 -1.79
N TRP A 4 -2.91 -22.05 -1.97
CA TRP A 4 -3.39 -20.68 -2.12
C TRP A 4 -4.29 -20.48 -3.34
N GLN A 5 -4.07 -21.25 -4.43
CA GLN A 5 -4.92 -21.20 -5.62
C GLN A 5 -6.29 -21.83 -5.36
N HIS A 6 -6.36 -22.88 -4.52
CA HIS A 6 -7.63 -23.45 -4.08
C HIS A 6 -8.43 -22.48 -3.21
N ILE A 7 -7.73 -21.75 -2.33
CA ILE A 7 -8.35 -20.70 -1.50
C ILE A 7 -8.96 -19.63 -2.42
N LEU A 8 -8.20 -19.12 -3.40
CA LEU A 8 -8.71 -18.09 -4.32
C LEU A 8 -9.92 -18.51 -5.14
N LYS A 9 -10.00 -19.77 -5.55
CA LYS A 9 -11.16 -20.29 -6.31
C LYS A 9 -12.46 -20.28 -5.50
N LYS A 10 -12.38 -20.30 -4.18
CA LYS A 10 -13.53 -20.28 -3.27
C LYS A 10 -13.89 -18.87 -2.80
N SER A 11 -13.33 -17.81 -3.41
CA SER A 11 -13.64 -16.43 -3.06
C SER A 11 -15.10 -16.09 -3.33
N LEU A 12 -15.68 -15.25 -2.48
CA LEU A 12 -16.95 -14.55 -2.75
C LEU A 12 -16.69 -13.51 -3.85
N ILE A 13 -17.51 -13.52 -4.91
CA ILE A 13 -17.38 -12.61 -6.05
C ILE A 13 -18.72 -12.11 -6.58
N LYS A 14 -19.83 -12.76 -6.22
CA LYS A 14 -21.19 -12.42 -6.68
C LYS A 14 -21.98 -11.76 -5.57
N SER A 15 -22.86 -10.82 -5.91
CA SER A 15 -23.76 -10.11 -4.98
C SER A 15 -24.53 -11.07 -4.08
N GLN A 16 -25.09 -12.15 -4.64
CA GLN A 16 -25.82 -13.16 -3.89
C GLN A 16 -24.95 -13.83 -2.80
N GLN A 17 -23.67 -14.13 -3.07
CA GLN A 17 -22.77 -14.73 -2.08
C GLN A 17 -22.48 -13.76 -0.92
N PHE A 18 -22.32 -12.47 -1.19
CA PHE A 18 -22.15 -11.45 -0.17
C PHE A 18 -23.42 -11.24 0.65
N ALA A 19 -24.58 -11.27 -0.03
CA ALA A 19 -25.88 -11.14 0.62
C ALA A 19 -26.14 -12.28 1.61
N GLU A 20 -25.87 -13.52 1.20
CA GLU A 20 -26.01 -14.72 2.06
C GLU A 20 -25.00 -14.70 3.23
N GLU A 21 -23.75 -14.36 2.98
CA GLU A 21 -22.69 -14.36 4.00
C GLU A 21 -22.88 -13.29 5.07
N PHE A 22 -23.35 -12.09 4.68
CA PHE A 22 -23.41 -10.93 5.55
C PHE A 22 -24.83 -10.45 5.85
N ASP A 23 -25.87 -11.16 5.44
CA ASP A 23 -27.27 -10.75 5.56
C ASP A 23 -27.49 -9.33 5.02
N LEU A 24 -27.27 -9.17 3.71
CA LEU A 24 -27.38 -7.92 2.95
C LEU A 24 -28.37 -8.04 1.80
N ASP A 25 -28.77 -6.90 1.25
CA ASP A 25 -29.64 -6.82 0.07
C ASP A 25 -28.82 -7.08 -1.21
N ALA A 26 -29.09 -8.21 -1.88
CA ALA A 26 -28.37 -8.63 -3.07
C ALA A 26 -28.56 -7.68 -4.26
N ASP A 27 -29.74 -7.08 -4.44
CA ASP A 27 -30.05 -6.19 -5.57
C ASP A 27 -29.29 -4.87 -5.43
N ARG A 28 -29.19 -4.34 -4.20
CA ARG A 28 -28.37 -3.16 -3.91
C ARG A 28 -26.90 -3.42 -4.15
N LEU A 29 -26.40 -4.57 -3.70
CA LEU A 29 -25.01 -4.97 -3.91
C LEU A 29 -24.67 -5.21 -5.38
N GLU A 30 -25.60 -5.72 -6.18
CA GLU A 30 -25.39 -5.96 -7.61
C GLU A 30 -25.00 -4.67 -8.35
N SER A 31 -25.66 -3.56 -8.03
CA SER A 31 -25.35 -2.24 -8.59
C SER A 31 -23.92 -1.80 -8.29
N VAL A 32 -23.48 -2.01 -7.03
CA VAL A 32 -22.12 -1.67 -6.59
C VAL A 32 -21.07 -2.58 -7.24
N ILE A 33 -21.31 -3.91 -7.25
CA ILE A 33 -20.36 -4.90 -7.76
C ILE A 33 -20.20 -4.79 -9.28
N ARG A 34 -21.25 -4.41 -10.00
CA ARG A 34 -21.19 -4.15 -11.43
C ARG A 34 -20.25 -3.00 -11.77
N GLU A 35 -20.30 -1.92 -10.98
CA GLU A 35 -19.40 -0.76 -11.14
C GLU A 35 -18.00 -1.07 -10.62
N TYR A 36 -17.92 -1.60 -9.42
CA TYR A 36 -16.68 -1.92 -8.71
C TYR A 36 -16.66 -3.39 -8.29
N PRO A 37 -16.04 -4.28 -9.07
CA PRO A 37 -15.96 -5.70 -8.75
C PRO A 37 -15.54 -5.96 -7.30
N ALA A 38 -16.03 -7.05 -6.71
CA ALA A 38 -15.71 -7.46 -5.35
C ALA A 38 -15.10 -8.86 -5.31
N ARG A 39 -14.17 -9.06 -4.37
CA ARG A 39 -13.60 -10.37 -4.08
C ARG A 39 -13.15 -10.43 -2.63
N ILE A 40 -13.59 -11.48 -1.91
CA ILE A 40 -13.06 -11.84 -0.60
C ILE A 40 -12.70 -13.32 -0.63
N ASN A 41 -11.44 -13.68 -0.37
CA ASN A 41 -11.03 -15.06 -0.24
C ASN A 41 -11.38 -15.63 1.15
N PRO A 42 -11.52 -16.97 1.31
CA PRO A 42 -11.91 -17.61 2.57
C PRO A 42 -11.00 -17.29 3.76
N TYR A 43 -9.69 -17.08 3.55
CA TYR A 43 -8.79 -16.72 4.63
C TYR A 43 -9.14 -15.36 5.22
N PHE A 44 -9.24 -14.31 4.38
CA PHE A 44 -9.55 -12.97 4.87
C PHE A 44 -10.99 -12.91 5.42
N LEU A 45 -11.92 -13.64 4.80
CA LEU A 45 -13.30 -13.78 5.28
C LEU A 45 -13.34 -14.30 6.72
N SER A 46 -12.54 -15.31 7.05
CA SER A 46 -12.50 -15.90 8.41
C SER A 46 -12.00 -14.94 9.49
N LEU A 47 -11.40 -13.81 9.13
CA LEU A 47 -10.96 -12.79 10.07
C LEU A 47 -12.05 -11.77 10.41
N ILE A 48 -13.11 -11.68 9.59
CA ILE A 48 -14.21 -10.75 9.77
C ILE A 48 -15.13 -11.24 10.89
N GLN A 49 -15.46 -10.36 11.84
CA GLN A 49 -16.27 -10.69 13.03
C GLN A 49 -17.69 -10.12 12.99
N GLY A 50 -18.05 -9.33 11.98
CA GLY A 50 -19.40 -8.74 11.84
C GLY A 50 -19.39 -7.50 10.94
N LYS A 51 -20.57 -6.86 10.81
CA LYS A 51 -20.79 -5.72 9.90
C LYS A 51 -20.06 -4.43 10.35
N ASP A 52 -19.80 -4.25 11.64
CA ASP A 52 -19.06 -3.08 12.16
C ASP A 52 -17.54 -3.32 12.24
N ASP A 53 -17.09 -4.48 11.80
CA ASP A 53 -15.68 -4.87 11.84
C ASP A 53 -14.82 -4.02 10.90
N PRO A 54 -13.68 -3.46 11.37
CA PRO A 54 -12.72 -2.75 10.49
C PRO A 54 -12.25 -3.58 9.28
N LEU A 55 -12.18 -4.90 9.39
CA LEU A 55 -11.83 -5.77 8.27
C LEU A 55 -12.97 -5.92 7.27
N TYR A 56 -14.23 -5.95 7.74
CA TYR A 56 -15.43 -5.94 6.91
C TYR A 56 -15.44 -4.70 6.00
N ARG A 57 -15.28 -3.52 6.57
CA ARG A 57 -15.34 -2.23 5.85
C ARG A 57 -14.26 -2.09 4.77
N GLN A 58 -13.19 -2.84 4.86
CA GLN A 58 -12.12 -2.82 3.86
C GLN A 58 -12.46 -3.54 2.57
N VAL A 59 -13.38 -4.53 2.59
CA VAL A 59 -13.52 -5.49 1.48
C VAL A 59 -14.97 -5.78 1.08
N VAL A 60 -15.96 -5.50 1.95
CA VAL A 60 -17.37 -5.70 1.61
C VAL A 60 -17.90 -4.46 0.89
N PRO A 61 -18.58 -4.63 -0.27
CA PRO A 61 -19.15 -3.52 -1.03
C PRO A 61 -20.18 -2.73 -0.24
N ASP A 62 -20.19 -1.40 -0.39
CA ASP A 62 -21.14 -0.48 0.22
C ASP A 62 -21.82 0.39 -0.84
N VAL A 63 -23.12 0.65 -0.68
CA VAL A 63 -23.88 1.51 -1.60
C VAL A 63 -23.37 2.95 -1.66
N GLN A 64 -22.67 3.41 -0.63
CA GLN A 64 -22.01 4.71 -0.63
C GLN A 64 -20.95 4.85 -1.74
N GLU A 65 -20.39 3.72 -2.24
CA GLU A 65 -19.40 3.75 -3.30
C GLU A 65 -19.94 4.29 -4.64
N ILE A 66 -21.22 4.03 -4.93
CA ILE A 66 -21.87 4.52 -6.16
C ILE A 66 -22.53 5.89 -5.98
N SER A 67 -22.54 6.42 -4.77
CA SER A 67 -23.07 7.76 -4.43
C SER A 67 -21.97 8.81 -4.25
N ASP A 68 -20.71 8.48 -4.56
CA ASP A 68 -19.57 9.38 -4.48
C ASP A 68 -19.47 10.26 -5.75
N TYR A 69 -19.73 11.55 -5.59
CA TYR A 69 -19.66 12.55 -6.66
C TYR A 69 -18.41 13.45 -6.59
N VAL A 70 -17.58 13.28 -5.57
CA VAL A 70 -16.38 14.10 -5.31
C VAL A 70 -15.12 13.41 -5.83
N GLY A 71 -15.09 12.08 -5.77
CA GLY A 71 -13.94 11.28 -6.18
C GLY A 71 -13.65 11.34 -7.68
N LEU A 72 -12.38 11.14 -8.03
CA LEU A 72 -11.86 11.10 -9.39
C LEU A 72 -11.59 9.65 -9.82
N ASP A 73 -11.82 9.32 -11.08
CA ASP A 73 -11.53 7.98 -11.63
C ASP A 73 -10.02 7.71 -11.63
N ASP A 74 -9.23 8.71 -12.00
CA ASP A 74 -7.77 8.70 -11.97
C ASP A 74 -7.21 9.86 -11.14
N PRO A 75 -7.30 9.79 -9.79
CA PRO A 75 -6.89 10.90 -8.93
C PRO A 75 -5.40 11.24 -9.05
N LEU A 76 -4.59 10.28 -9.45
CA LEU A 76 -3.15 10.43 -9.55
C LEU A 76 -2.66 10.72 -10.97
N ASN A 77 -3.57 10.85 -11.97
CA ASN A 77 -3.21 11.00 -13.39
C ASN A 77 -2.23 9.93 -13.90
N GLU A 78 -2.44 8.68 -13.50
CA GLU A 78 -1.60 7.57 -13.94
C GLU A 78 -1.67 7.35 -15.45
N GLU A 79 -2.83 7.63 -16.07
CA GLU A 79 -3.02 7.48 -17.52
C GLU A 79 -2.18 8.51 -18.32
N ARG A 80 -2.12 9.76 -17.87
CA ARG A 80 -1.24 10.78 -18.46
C ARG A 80 0.23 10.40 -18.35
N ASP A 81 0.63 9.85 -17.20
CA ASP A 81 2.01 9.49 -16.90
C ASP A 81 2.35 8.05 -17.38
N SER A 82 1.50 7.46 -18.25
CA SER A 82 1.67 6.11 -18.81
C SER A 82 2.11 6.17 -20.27
N PRO A 83 3.41 6.23 -20.57
CA PRO A 83 3.94 6.23 -21.93
C PRO A 83 3.61 4.92 -22.69
N VAL A 84 3.48 3.82 -21.96
CA VAL A 84 2.97 2.55 -22.44
C VAL A 84 1.98 1.98 -21.41
N HIS A 85 0.97 1.28 -21.84
CA HIS A 85 -0.23 0.89 -21.05
C HIS A 85 0.06 0.24 -19.68
N SER A 86 1.19 -0.45 -19.52
CA SER A 86 1.56 -1.13 -18.27
C SER A 86 2.56 -0.39 -17.41
N VAL A 87 3.01 0.81 -17.81
CA VAL A 87 4.02 1.61 -17.08
C VAL A 87 3.43 2.93 -16.66
N VAL A 88 3.68 3.32 -15.41
CA VAL A 88 3.49 4.71 -14.94
C VAL A 88 4.87 5.28 -14.62
N HIS A 89 5.29 6.30 -15.35
CA HIS A 89 6.60 6.96 -15.23
C HIS A 89 6.44 8.44 -14.88
N ARG A 90 6.19 8.71 -13.59
CA ARG A 90 5.98 10.07 -13.05
C ARG A 90 7.25 10.69 -12.53
N TYR A 91 8.08 9.89 -11.87
CA TYR A 91 9.32 10.33 -11.23
C TYR A 91 10.49 10.00 -12.14
N GLU A 92 11.45 10.89 -12.21
CA GLU A 92 12.59 10.83 -13.12
C GLU A 92 13.36 9.50 -13.02
N ASP A 93 13.61 9.03 -11.79
CA ASP A 93 14.48 7.88 -11.49
C ASP A 93 13.76 6.55 -11.31
N ARG A 94 12.42 6.51 -11.40
CA ARG A 94 11.65 5.29 -11.08
C ARG A 94 10.33 5.17 -11.82
N ALA A 95 9.98 3.94 -12.14
CA ALA A 95 8.72 3.61 -12.79
C ALA A 95 7.94 2.54 -12.02
N LEU A 96 6.62 2.55 -12.22
CA LEU A 96 5.75 1.48 -11.78
C LEU A 96 5.39 0.61 -12.99
N LEU A 97 5.57 -0.72 -12.88
CA LEU A 97 5.17 -1.69 -13.89
C LEU A 97 3.96 -2.47 -13.40
N MET A 98 2.83 -2.28 -14.05
CA MET A 98 1.62 -3.07 -13.81
C MET A 98 1.74 -4.42 -14.50
N VAL A 99 1.62 -5.50 -13.72
CA VAL A 99 1.79 -6.89 -14.22
C VAL A 99 0.51 -7.71 -14.19
N THR A 100 -0.52 -7.23 -13.50
CA THR A 100 -1.85 -7.85 -13.40
C THR A 100 -2.88 -6.85 -12.88
N HIS A 101 -4.16 -7.06 -13.20
CA HIS A 101 -5.29 -6.34 -12.56
C HIS A 101 -6.05 -7.23 -11.55
N GLN A 102 -5.51 -8.41 -11.23
CA GLN A 102 -6.11 -9.32 -10.26
C GLN A 102 -5.49 -9.14 -8.88
N CYS A 103 -6.31 -9.33 -7.83
CA CYS A 103 -5.92 -9.31 -6.42
C CYS A 103 -6.54 -10.49 -5.67
N PRO A 104 -5.98 -10.91 -4.52
CA PRO A 104 -6.56 -11.95 -3.69
C PRO A 104 -7.82 -11.47 -2.94
N VAL A 105 -7.93 -10.18 -2.66
CA VAL A 105 -9.11 -9.45 -2.19
C VAL A 105 -9.21 -8.12 -2.94
N PHE A 106 -10.40 -7.58 -3.13
CA PHE A 106 -10.59 -6.27 -3.76
C PHE A 106 -10.91 -5.23 -2.69
N CYS A 107 -9.90 -4.43 -2.35
CA CYS A 107 -10.00 -3.36 -1.36
C CYS A 107 -11.01 -2.30 -1.79
N ARG A 108 -11.94 -1.91 -0.92
CA ARG A 108 -12.93 -0.87 -1.24
C ARG A 108 -12.33 0.53 -1.33
N PHE A 109 -11.16 0.73 -0.76
CA PHE A 109 -10.34 1.95 -0.82
C PHE A 109 -9.26 1.94 -1.91
N CYS A 110 -9.35 1.05 -2.90
CA CYS A 110 -8.31 0.88 -3.93
C CYS A 110 -8.24 2.11 -4.86
N THR A 111 -7.08 2.74 -5.00
CA THR A 111 -6.83 3.85 -5.94
C THR A 111 -7.08 3.45 -7.40
N ARG A 112 -6.92 2.16 -7.73
CA ARG A 112 -7.13 1.60 -9.07
C ARG A 112 -8.45 0.84 -9.21
N LYS A 113 -9.52 1.22 -8.49
CA LYS A 113 -10.85 0.60 -8.59
C LYS A 113 -11.33 0.51 -10.04
N ARG A 114 -10.97 1.48 -10.88
CA ARG A 114 -11.31 1.52 -12.31
C ARG A 114 -10.78 0.34 -13.12
N PHE A 115 -9.68 -0.32 -12.67
CA PHE A 115 -9.02 -1.43 -13.37
C PHE A 115 -9.16 -2.79 -12.69
N VAL A 116 -9.09 -2.79 -11.34
CA VAL A 116 -9.00 -4.04 -10.56
C VAL A 116 -10.23 -4.91 -10.77
N GLY A 117 -9.97 -6.17 -11.13
CA GLY A 117 -11.01 -7.15 -11.42
C GLY A 117 -11.67 -7.05 -12.80
N LYS A 118 -11.31 -6.03 -13.58
CA LYS A 118 -11.80 -5.83 -14.95
C LYS A 118 -10.85 -6.49 -15.97
N GLU A 119 -10.42 -5.78 -17.00
CA GLU A 119 -9.59 -6.33 -18.07
C GLU A 119 -8.22 -6.84 -17.58
N PRO A 120 -7.76 -8.00 -18.09
CA PRO A 120 -6.45 -8.53 -17.72
C PRO A 120 -5.32 -7.78 -18.43
N ILE A 121 -4.18 -7.64 -17.75
CA ILE A 121 -2.93 -7.22 -18.40
C ILE A 121 -2.36 -8.42 -19.16
N SER A 122 -2.12 -8.25 -20.48
CA SER A 122 -1.54 -9.29 -21.31
C SER A 122 -0.02 -9.39 -21.11
N ARG A 123 0.56 -10.56 -21.40
CA ARG A 123 2.02 -10.74 -21.38
C ARG A 123 2.74 -9.78 -22.32
N GLU A 124 2.11 -9.44 -23.46
CA GLU A 124 2.65 -8.51 -24.43
C GLU A 124 2.71 -7.07 -23.86
N MET A 125 1.68 -6.64 -23.12
CA MET A 125 1.71 -5.34 -22.42
C MET A 125 2.85 -5.27 -21.42
N VAL A 126 3.04 -6.33 -20.61
CA VAL A 126 4.15 -6.40 -19.65
C VAL A 126 5.50 -6.36 -20.36
N ARG A 127 5.65 -7.09 -21.48
CA ARG A 127 6.87 -7.09 -22.29
C ARG A 127 7.20 -5.71 -22.85
N ARG A 128 6.20 -5.00 -23.37
CA ARG A 128 6.37 -3.59 -23.82
C ARG A 128 6.80 -2.67 -22.69
N GLY A 129 6.22 -2.86 -21.49
CA GLY A 129 6.64 -2.10 -20.30
C GLY A 129 8.10 -2.37 -19.90
N ILE A 130 8.55 -3.62 -19.95
CA ILE A 130 9.95 -3.98 -19.67
C ILE A 130 10.88 -3.37 -20.74
N ASN A 131 10.47 -3.38 -22.02
CA ASN A 131 11.26 -2.75 -23.08
C ASN A 131 11.35 -1.24 -22.90
N TYR A 132 10.26 -0.57 -22.54
CA TYR A 132 10.28 0.86 -22.19
C TYR A 132 11.30 1.14 -21.09
N ILE A 133 11.29 0.36 -19.98
CA ILE A 133 12.24 0.53 -18.88
C ILE A 133 13.68 0.30 -19.36
N ARG A 134 13.92 -0.64 -20.28
CA ARG A 134 15.25 -0.92 -20.85
C ARG A 134 15.78 0.22 -21.71
N GLU A 135 14.89 0.96 -22.38
CA GLU A 135 15.21 2.06 -23.26
C GLU A 135 15.40 3.41 -22.52
N HIS A 136 15.13 3.46 -21.21
CA HIS A 136 15.17 4.65 -20.36
C HIS A 136 16.17 4.44 -19.22
N ASP A 137 17.43 4.83 -19.45
CA ASP A 137 18.55 4.57 -18.52
C ASP A 137 18.53 5.44 -17.25
N GLU A 138 17.73 6.49 -17.22
CA GLU A 138 17.39 7.27 -16.03
C GLU A 138 16.61 6.46 -14.99
N ILE A 139 15.85 5.42 -15.39
CA ILE A 139 15.06 4.58 -14.47
C ILE A 139 15.98 3.61 -13.71
N LYS A 140 16.22 3.89 -12.43
CA LYS A 140 17.05 3.06 -11.53
C LYS A 140 16.22 2.12 -10.65
N ASP A 141 14.94 2.37 -10.49
CA ASP A 141 14.05 1.71 -9.55
C ASP A 141 12.70 1.36 -10.22
N VAL A 142 12.31 0.08 -10.17
CA VAL A 142 11.02 -0.37 -10.70
C VAL A 142 10.18 -1.03 -9.62
N ILE A 143 8.90 -0.60 -9.54
CA ILE A 143 7.91 -1.19 -8.65
C ILE A 143 6.97 -2.08 -9.47
N LEU A 144 6.99 -3.38 -9.24
CA LEU A 144 5.94 -4.28 -9.71
C LEU A 144 4.66 -4.02 -8.92
N SER A 145 3.55 -3.77 -9.62
CA SER A 145 2.25 -3.42 -9.05
C SER A 145 1.10 -3.79 -10.01
N GLY A 146 0.01 -3.04 -9.97
CA GLY A 146 -1.19 -3.23 -10.78
C GLY A 146 -2.38 -3.56 -9.90
N GLY A 147 -2.89 -4.81 -9.95
CA GLY A 147 -3.55 -5.48 -8.86
C GLY A 147 -2.50 -5.92 -7.84
N ASP A 148 -2.30 -7.20 -7.64
CA ASP A 148 -1.25 -7.70 -6.75
C ASP A 148 -0.29 -8.64 -7.48
N PRO A 149 0.99 -8.27 -7.66
CA PRO A 149 1.95 -9.08 -8.40
C PRO A 149 2.16 -10.49 -7.85
N LEU A 150 2.00 -10.69 -6.54
CA LEU A 150 2.20 -12.00 -5.92
C LEU A 150 1.07 -12.99 -6.20
N ILE A 151 -0.03 -12.58 -6.87
CA ILE A 151 -1.07 -13.50 -7.34
C ILE A 151 -0.66 -14.23 -8.63
N LEU A 152 0.36 -13.75 -9.33
CA LEU A 152 0.93 -14.44 -10.47
C LEU A 152 1.53 -15.79 -10.05
N LYS A 153 1.55 -16.76 -10.97
CA LYS A 153 2.27 -18.02 -10.73
C LYS A 153 3.78 -17.76 -10.60
N ASP A 154 4.47 -18.59 -9.83
CA ASP A 154 5.92 -18.46 -9.62
C ASP A 154 6.69 -18.28 -10.93
N ARG A 155 6.37 -19.09 -11.96
CA ARG A 155 7.02 -19.01 -13.26
C ARG A 155 6.80 -17.67 -13.95
N GLU A 156 5.59 -17.14 -13.94
CA GLU A 156 5.25 -15.87 -14.60
C GLU A 156 5.96 -14.70 -13.89
N LEU A 157 5.96 -14.71 -12.55
CA LEU A 157 6.67 -13.72 -11.77
C LEU A 157 8.20 -13.82 -11.98
N GLU A 158 8.74 -15.04 -12.04
CA GLU A 158 10.18 -15.28 -12.26
C GLU A 158 10.63 -14.79 -13.65
N GLU A 159 9.82 -15.01 -14.70
CA GLU A 159 10.09 -14.51 -16.06
C GLU A 159 10.20 -12.97 -16.07
N ILE A 160 9.30 -12.26 -15.37
CA ILE A 160 9.34 -10.80 -15.25
C ILE A 160 10.58 -10.33 -14.48
N LEU A 161 10.84 -10.91 -13.30
CA LEU A 161 11.99 -10.55 -12.47
C LEU A 161 13.33 -10.78 -13.19
N LYS A 162 13.42 -11.88 -13.95
CA LYS A 162 14.61 -12.19 -14.76
C LYS A 162 14.82 -11.12 -15.82
N SER A 163 13.77 -10.77 -16.58
CA SER A 163 13.87 -9.75 -17.64
C SER A 163 14.25 -8.36 -17.11
N LEU A 164 13.78 -8.00 -15.93
CA LEU A 164 14.17 -6.75 -15.25
C LEU A 164 15.60 -6.81 -14.76
N LYS A 165 16.04 -7.95 -14.17
CA LYS A 165 17.41 -8.12 -13.67
C LYS A 165 18.46 -8.07 -14.78
N GLU A 166 18.10 -8.36 -16.03
CA GLU A 166 18.95 -8.26 -17.21
C GLU A 166 19.13 -6.83 -17.74
N ILE A 167 18.45 -5.82 -17.15
CA ILE A 167 18.59 -4.40 -17.49
C ILE A 167 19.78 -3.81 -16.70
N PRO A 168 20.87 -3.39 -17.37
CA PRO A 168 22.12 -3.02 -16.67
C PRO A 168 22.00 -1.82 -15.73
N HIS A 169 21.20 -0.83 -16.08
CA HIS A 169 21.02 0.41 -15.32
C HIS A 169 20.00 0.30 -14.18
N LEU A 170 19.20 -0.79 -14.14
CA LEU A 170 18.21 -1.00 -13.12
C LEU A 170 18.85 -1.53 -11.83
N GLU A 171 18.84 -0.72 -10.80
CA GLU A 171 19.49 -1.01 -9.52
C GLU A 171 18.56 -1.70 -8.52
N ILE A 172 17.28 -1.32 -8.49
CA ILE A 172 16.32 -1.72 -7.46
C ILE A 172 15.04 -2.26 -8.09
N ILE A 173 14.61 -3.43 -7.62
CA ILE A 173 13.28 -3.98 -7.91
C ILE A 173 12.45 -3.97 -6.61
N ARG A 174 11.24 -3.47 -6.69
CA ARG A 174 10.29 -3.49 -5.57
C ARG A 174 9.00 -4.22 -5.97
N ILE A 175 8.36 -4.86 -5.01
CA ILE A 175 7.03 -5.44 -5.18
C ILE A 175 6.08 -4.77 -4.20
N GLY A 176 5.05 -4.11 -4.72
CA GLY A 176 3.93 -3.61 -3.93
C GLY A 176 2.86 -4.70 -3.82
N THR A 177 2.49 -5.12 -2.62
CA THR A 177 1.58 -6.25 -2.42
C THR A 177 0.75 -6.11 -1.15
N ARG A 178 -0.39 -6.79 -1.11
CA ARG A 178 -1.16 -7.00 0.11
C ARG A 178 -1.23 -8.50 0.49
N VAL A 179 -0.71 -9.37 -0.39
CA VAL A 179 -0.77 -10.84 -0.25
C VAL A 179 -0.32 -11.34 1.13
N PRO A 180 0.78 -10.91 1.75
CA PRO A 180 1.16 -11.41 3.07
C PRO A 180 0.07 -11.23 4.13
N GLY A 181 -0.68 -10.11 4.12
CA GLY A 181 -1.77 -9.84 5.05
C GLY A 181 -3.10 -10.52 4.72
N VAL A 182 -3.37 -10.78 3.43
CA VAL A 182 -4.70 -11.24 2.99
C VAL A 182 -4.73 -12.64 2.39
N LEU A 183 -3.56 -13.22 2.11
CA LEU A 183 -3.40 -14.60 1.60
C LEU A 183 -2.00 -15.13 1.96
N PRO A 184 -1.64 -15.24 3.26
CA PRO A 184 -0.29 -15.64 3.71
C PRO A 184 0.14 -17.02 3.19
N GLN A 185 -0.79 -17.91 2.86
CA GLN A 185 -0.52 -19.23 2.27
C GLN A 185 0.19 -19.15 0.92
N ARG A 186 0.12 -18.00 0.21
CA ARG A 186 0.86 -17.74 -1.01
C ARG A 186 2.36 -17.57 -0.78
N ILE A 187 2.77 -17.18 0.42
CA ILE A 187 4.18 -16.96 0.76
C ILE A 187 4.83 -18.31 1.13
N THR A 188 5.08 -19.11 0.11
CA THR A 188 5.69 -20.45 0.26
C THR A 188 7.22 -20.36 0.36
N LYS A 189 7.85 -21.39 0.93
CA LYS A 189 9.32 -21.52 0.93
C LYS A 189 9.88 -21.50 -0.50
N LYS A 190 9.15 -22.09 -1.47
CA LYS A 190 9.54 -22.12 -2.88
C LYS A 190 9.56 -20.71 -3.48
N LEU A 191 8.49 -19.93 -3.26
CA LEU A 191 8.43 -18.53 -3.67
C LEU A 191 9.61 -17.73 -3.09
N CYS A 192 9.84 -17.81 -1.78
CA CYS A 192 10.93 -17.08 -1.12
C CYS A 192 12.31 -17.47 -1.68
N LYS A 193 12.54 -18.76 -1.94
CA LYS A 193 13.76 -19.24 -2.59
C LYS A 193 13.94 -18.69 -4.00
N MET A 194 12.87 -18.53 -4.75
CA MET A 194 12.87 -17.92 -6.08
C MET A 194 13.18 -16.42 -5.98
N LEU A 195 12.46 -15.68 -5.14
CA LEU A 195 12.64 -14.22 -4.97
C LEU A 195 14.06 -13.85 -4.52
N LYS A 196 14.67 -14.66 -3.64
CA LYS A 196 16.06 -14.48 -3.18
C LYS A 196 17.10 -14.34 -4.30
N LYS A 197 16.85 -14.87 -5.49
CA LYS A 197 17.76 -14.80 -6.64
C LYS A 197 17.88 -13.39 -7.26
N TYR A 198 16.91 -12.49 -6.94
CA TYR A 198 16.73 -11.21 -7.62
C TYR A 198 17.07 -10.00 -6.75
N HIS A 199 17.92 -10.18 -5.74
CA HIS A 199 18.42 -9.03 -4.96
C HIS A 199 19.19 -8.03 -5.82
N PRO A 200 19.13 -6.71 -5.52
CA PRO A 200 18.33 -6.06 -4.47
C PRO A 200 16.82 -6.06 -4.79
N LEU A 201 16.05 -6.80 -3.99
CA LEU A 201 14.59 -6.87 -4.08
C LEU A 201 13.98 -6.43 -2.75
N TYR A 202 13.01 -5.51 -2.80
CA TYR A 202 12.27 -5.00 -1.64
C TYR A 202 10.79 -5.34 -1.77
N ILE A 203 10.11 -5.60 -0.66
CA ILE A 203 8.66 -5.82 -0.67
C ILE A 203 7.99 -4.80 0.25
N ASN A 204 7.07 -4.01 -0.33
CA ASN A 204 6.22 -3.08 0.38
C ASN A 204 4.82 -3.69 0.54
N ILE A 205 4.41 -3.93 1.79
CA ILE A 205 3.18 -4.63 2.12
C ILE A 205 2.12 -3.62 2.58
N ASN A 206 0.92 -3.71 2.04
CA ASN A 206 -0.20 -2.92 2.53
C ASN A 206 -0.90 -3.63 3.69
N PHE A 207 -0.63 -3.18 4.91
CA PHE A 207 -1.36 -3.51 6.13
C PHE A 207 -2.19 -2.32 6.57
N ILE A 208 -3.45 -2.54 6.90
CA ILE A 208 -4.41 -1.49 7.23
C ILE A 208 -4.80 -1.52 8.72
N HIS A 209 -4.92 -2.71 9.30
CA HIS A 209 -5.39 -2.87 10.67
C HIS A 209 -4.58 -3.91 11.45
N PRO A 210 -4.33 -3.74 12.78
CA PRO A 210 -3.53 -4.67 13.58
C PRO A 210 -4.08 -6.10 13.65
N ARG A 211 -5.37 -6.30 13.42
CA ARG A 211 -6.01 -7.62 13.37
C ARG A 211 -5.67 -8.42 12.10
N GLU A 212 -5.14 -7.79 11.06
CA GLU A 212 -4.59 -8.50 9.89
C GLU A 212 -3.33 -9.29 10.25
N ILE A 213 -2.63 -8.93 11.34
CA ILE A 213 -1.36 -9.55 11.74
C ILE A 213 -1.65 -10.78 12.59
N THR A 214 -1.96 -11.88 11.91
CA THR A 214 -2.16 -13.21 12.51
C THR A 214 -0.85 -13.98 12.62
N GLY A 215 -0.88 -15.15 13.30
CA GLY A 215 0.26 -16.07 13.34
C GLY A 215 0.73 -16.54 11.96
N GLU A 216 -0.21 -16.77 11.02
CA GLU A 216 0.13 -17.14 9.63
C GLU A 216 0.82 -16.00 8.88
N VAL A 217 0.39 -14.77 9.11
CA VAL A 217 1.01 -13.57 8.55
C VAL A 217 2.41 -13.37 9.09
N ALA A 218 2.61 -13.55 10.40
CA ALA A 218 3.94 -13.48 11.02
C ALA A 218 4.90 -14.50 10.41
N VAL A 219 4.45 -15.73 10.19
CA VAL A 219 5.23 -16.78 9.51
C VAL A 219 5.54 -16.40 8.06
N ALA A 220 4.58 -15.85 7.33
CA ALA A 220 4.77 -15.41 5.94
C ALA A 220 5.82 -14.29 5.84
N CYS A 221 5.72 -13.26 6.69
CA CYS A 221 6.70 -12.16 6.75
C CYS A 221 8.08 -12.67 7.18
N SER A 222 8.16 -13.59 8.16
CA SER A 222 9.42 -14.21 8.55
C SER A 222 10.08 -14.93 7.38
N ARG A 223 9.35 -15.71 6.59
CA ARG A 223 9.92 -16.41 5.41
C ARG A 223 10.53 -15.45 4.40
N LEU A 224 9.88 -14.31 4.14
CA LEU A 224 10.41 -13.28 3.24
C LEU A 224 11.67 -12.63 3.83
N ALA A 225 11.64 -12.24 5.10
CA ALA A 225 12.77 -11.63 5.78
C ALA A 225 13.96 -12.59 5.93
N ASP A 226 13.72 -13.90 6.17
CA ASP A 226 14.76 -14.93 6.21
C ASP A 226 15.38 -15.21 4.83
N ALA A 227 14.66 -14.91 3.75
CA ALA A 227 15.19 -14.90 2.39
C ALA A 227 16.08 -13.66 2.10
N GLY A 228 16.28 -12.77 3.08
CA GLY A 228 17.08 -11.55 2.96
C GLY A 228 16.34 -10.39 2.28
N ILE A 229 15.00 -10.46 2.17
CA ILE A 229 14.20 -9.43 1.52
C ILE A 229 13.78 -8.37 2.55
N PRO A 230 14.20 -7.10 2.41
CA PRO A 230 13.72 -6.02 3.25
C PRO A 230 12.20 -5.80 3.08
N LEU A 231 11.49 -5.69 4.21
CA LEU A 231 10.05 -5.51 4.23
C LEU A 231 9.68 -4.12 4.75
N GLY A 232 8.84 -3.41 4.01
CA GLY A 232 8.24 -2.14 4.42
C GLY A 232 6.71 -2.25 4.45
N SER A 233 6.05 -1.46 5.32
CA SER A 233 4.60 -1.32 5.29
C SER A 233 4.17 0.00 4.68
N GLN A 234 3.14 -0.07 3.85
CA GLN A 234 2.39 1.08 3.34
C GLN A 234 0.95 0.96 3.86
N THR A 235 0.54 1.89 4.69
CA THR A 235 -0.78 1.89 5.35
C THR A 235 -1.58 3.08 4.85
N VAL A 236 -2.83 2.89 4.49
CA VAL A 236 -3.77 3.98 4.14
C VAL A 236 -4.61 4.31 5.37
N LEU A 237 -4.73 5.59 5.70
CA LEU A 237 -5.57 6.09 6.78
C LEU A 237 -7.04 6.13 6.33
N LEU A 238 -7.90 5.40 7.01
CA LEU A 238 -9.28 5.16 6.60
C LEU A 238 -10.25 5.37 7.76
N LYS A 239 -11.30 6.15 7.51
CA LYS A 239 -12.35 6.49 8.46
C LYS A 239 -13.09 5.25 8.98
N GLY A 240 -13.16 5.12 10.30
CA GLY A 240 -13.82 4.01 11.00
C GLY A 240 -13.14 2.66 10.81
N ILE A 241 -11.86 2.65 10.38
CA ILE A 241 -11.05 1.45 10.23
C ILE A 241 -9.79 1.56 11.09
N ASN A 242 -9.01 2.63 10.91
CA ASN A 242 -7.74 2.84 11.59
C ASN A 242 -7.46 4.33 11.87
N ASP A 243 -8.50 5.14 11.95
CA ASP A 243 -8.43 6.59 12.15
C ASP A 243 -8.32 7.00 13.63
N ASP A 244 -7.90 6.09 14.48
CA ASP A 244 -7.61 6.35 15.88
C ASP A 244 -6.14 6.08 16.23
N PRO A 245 -5.52 6.89 17.14
CA PRO A 245 -4.11 6.78 17.48
C PRO A 245 -3.67 5.43 18.07
N GLU A 246 -4.50 4.79 18.89
CA GLU A 246 -4.13 3.53 19.53
C GLU A 246 -4.14 2.37 18.54
N THR A 247 -5.08 2.34 17.60
CA THR A 247 -5.13 1.36 16.50
C THR A 247 -3.88 1.46 15.61
N ILE A 248 -3.48 2.68 15.22
CA ILE A 248 -2.26 2.87 14.43
C ILE A 248 -1.01 2.52 15.25
N LYS A 249 -0.95 2.91 16.50
CA LYS A 249 0.16 2.56 17.41
C LYS A 249 0.34 1.04 17.53
N GLU A 250 -0.76 0.32 17.78
CA GLU A 250 -0.75 -1.15 17.85
C GLU A 250 -0.28 -1.76 16.53
N LEU A 251 -0.80 -1.27 15.39
CA LEU A 251 -0.39 -1.73 14.07
C LEU A 251 1.11 -1.55 13.85
N MET A 252 1.64 -0.34 14.11
CA MET A 252 3.06 -0.04 13.89
C MET A 252 3.99 -0.87 14.76
N GLN A 253 3.62 -1.13 16.01
CA GLN A 253 4.38 -1.99 16.91
C GLN A 253 4.36 -3.46 16.47
N LYS A 254 3.18 -3.98 16.10
CA LYS A 254 3.02 -5.35 15.57
C LYS A 254 3.81 -5.54 14.26
N LEU A 255 3.85 -4.55 13.39
CA LEU A 255 4.63 -4.61 12.15
C LEU A 255 6.13 -4.80 12.44
N LEU A 256 6.70 -4.02 13.36
CA LEU A 256 8.10 -4.22 13.74
C LEU A 256 8.36 -5.61 14.34
N ALA A 257 7.44 -6.11 15.17
CA ALA A 257 7.57 -7.43 15.79
C ALA A 257 7.65 -8.57 14.76
N ILE A 258 7.02 -8.39 13.58
CA ILE A 258 7.12 -9.35 12.45
C ILE A 258 8.16 -8.95 11.40
N ARG A 259 9.09 -8.05 11.74
CA ARG A 259 10.19 -7.58 10.88
C ARG A 259 9.73 -6.82 9.63
N VAL A 260 8.60 -6.14 9.70
CA VAL A 260 8.10 -5.22 8.66
C VAL A 260 8.28 -3.79 9.17
N LYS A 261 9.10 -2.99 8.50
CA LYS A 261 9.31 -1.60 8.90
C LYS A 261 8.14 -0.72 8.45
N PRO A 262 7.45 0.01 9.33
CA PRO A 262 6.53 1.06 8.92
C PRO A 262 7.24 2.07 8.01
N TYR A 263 6.74 2.23 6.78
CA TYR A 263 7.36 3.07 5.76
C TYR A 263 6.54 4.31 5.50
N TYR A 264 5.29 4.12 5.02
CA TYR A 264 4.36 5.22 4.80
C TYR A 264 3.03 4.99 5.54
N LEU A 265 2.47 6.08 6.08
CA LEU A 265 1.05 6.27 6.34
C LEU A 265 0.54 7.21 5.24
N TYR A 266 -0.40 6.77 4.42
CA TYR A 266 -0.99 7.57 3.36
C TYR A 266 -2.28 8.23 3.81
N GLN A 267 -2.44 9.52 3.53
CA GLN A 267 -3.78 10.09 3.40
C GLN A 267 -4.50 9.38 2.25
N ALA A 268 -5.76 8.99 2.44
CA ALA A 268 -6.52 8.32 1.38
C ALA A 268 -6.67 9.23 0.15
N ASP A 269 -6.43 8.67 -1.05
CA ASP A 269 -6.54 9.37 -2.32
C ASP A 269 -7.99 9.79 -2.63
N LEU A 270 -8.16 10.77 -3.51
CA LEU A 270 -9.46 11.26 -4.00
C LEU A 270 -10.11 10.29 -5.00
N THR A 271 -10.04 8.99 -4.75
CA THR A 271 -10.57 7.99 -5.67
C THR A 271 -12.09 7.92 -5.59
N ARG A 272 -12.77 7.92 -6.74
CA ARG A 272 -14.22 7.74 -6.81
C ARG A 272 -14.66 6.44 -6.14
N GLY A 273 -15.76 6.51 -5.36
CA GLY A 273 -16.28 5.40 -4.60
C GLY A 273 -15.52 5.15 -3.29
N THR A 274 -14.76 6.14 -2.76
CA THR A 274 -14.03 6.01 -1.50
C THR A 274 -14.30 7.15 -0.51
N GLU A 275 -15.15 8.12 -0.83
CA GLU A 275 -15.40 9.31 0.00
C GLU A 275 -15.77 8.96 1.45
N HIS A 276 -16.64 7.97 1.63
CA HIS A 276 -17.09 7.49 2.93
C HIS A 276 -15.98 6.87 3.82
N LEU A 277 -14.84 6.54 3.23
CA LEU A 277 -13.67 6.00 3.91
C LEU A 277 -12.56 7.04 4.14
N ARG A 278 -12.73 8.28 3.68
CA ARG A 278 -11.69 9.31 3.79
C ARG A 278 -11.75 10.03 5.13
N THR A 279 -10.59 10.41 5.65
CA THR A 279 -10.42 11.21 6.88
C THR A 279 -9.96 12.62 6.54
N PRO A 280 -10.21 13.62 7.41
CA PRO A 280 -9.48 14.89 7.37
C PRO A 280 -7.98 14.68 7.56
N VAL A 281 -7.14 15.55 6.99
CA VAL A 281 -5.67 15.50 7.12
C VAL A 281 -5.22 15.65 8.58
N GLU A 282 -5.94 16.45 9.36
CA GLU A 282 -5.71 16.68 10.78
C GLU A 282 -5.73 15.39 11.61
N CYS A 283 -6.54 14.41 11.19
CA CYS A 283 -6.56 13.09 11.83
C CYS A 283 -5.19 12.41 11.75
N GLY A 284 -4.58 12.38 10.56
CA GLY A 284 -3.24 11.82 10.36
C GLY A 284 -2.15 12.59 11.10
N LEU A 285 -2.20 13.92 11.10
CA LEU A 285 -1.26 14.77 11.86
C LEU A 285 -1.34 14.49 13.37
N ASN A 286 -2.55 14.37 13.92
CA ASN A 286 -2.76 14.03 15.33
C ASN A 286 -2.26 12.63 15.68
N ILE A 287 -2.45 11.65 14.79
CA ILE A 287 -1.91 10.31 14.94
C ILE A 287 -0.38 10.37 14.99
N ILE A 288 0.29 11.00 14.02
CA ILE A 288 1.74 11.11 14.03
C ILE A 288 2.25 11.81 15.29
N ARG A 289 1.59 12.89 15.72
CA ARG A 289 1.92 13.57 16.99
C ARG A 289 1.82 12.63 18.19
N SER A 290 0.78 11.79 18.22
CA SER A 290 0.57 10.83 19.31
C SER A 290 1.64 9.74 19.38
N LEU A 291 2.29 9.40 18.27
CA LEU A 291 3.32 8.37 18.19
C LEU A 291 4.70 8.90 18.58
N GLN A 292 5.00 10.18 18.29
CA GLN A 292 6.32 10.77 18.51
C GLN A 292 6.73 10.69 19.99
N GLY A 293 7.92 10.12 20.26
CA GLY A 293 8.48 9.96 21.60
C GLY A 293 7.74 8.95 22.51
N ARG A 294 6.67 8.29 22.03
CA ARG A 294 5.88 7.32 22.82
C ARG A 294 6.03 5.88 22.32
N ILE A 295 6.54 5.70 21.10
CA ILE A 295 6.96 4.40 20.57
C ILE A 295 8.36 4.53 19.94
N SER A 296 8.96 3.38 19.55
CA SER A 296 10.23 3.40 18.85
C SER A 296 10.19 4.27 17.60
N GLY A 297 11.18 5.11 17.36
CA GLY A 297 11.29 5.90 16.12
C GLY A 297 11.30 5.04 14.85
N MET A 298 11.74 3.77 14.95
CA MET A 298 11.64 2.81 13.85
C MET A 298 10.19 2.45 13.48
N ALA A 299 9.25 2.61 14.44
CA ALA A 299 7.84 2.31 14.26
C ALA A 299 7.03 3.49 13.71
N ILE A 300 7.62 4.68 13.61
CA ILE A 300 6.92 5.88 13.14
C ILE A 300 7.03 5.97 11.62
N PRO A 301 5.91 5.86 10.86
CA PRO A 301 5.92 6.01 9.42
C PRO A 301 6.04 7.48 9.00
N LYS A 302 6.43 7.73 7.74
CA LYS A 302 6.23 9.04 7.12
C LYS A 302 4.76 9.21 6.74
N PHE A 303 4.09 10.20 7.30
CA PHE A 303 2.74 10.56 6.84
C PHE A 303 2.84 11.37 5.56
N VAL A 304 2.13 10.96 4.53
CA VAL A 304 2.21 11.57 3.19
C VAL A 304 0.83 11.69 2.55
N ILE A 305 0.65 12.74 1.77
CA ILE A 305 -0.44 12.88 0.81
C ILE A 305 0.13 12.72 -0.60
N ASP A 306 -0.52 11.91 -1.43
CA ASP A 306 -0.22 11.85 -2.85
C ASP A 306 -1.11 12.89 -3.54
N MET A 307 -0.51 13.99 -3.98
CA MET A 307 -1.24 15.16 -4.47
C MET A 307 -2.02 14.82 -5.75
N PRO A 308 -3.33 15.19 -5.81
CA PRO A 308 -4.14 14.95 -6.98
C PRO A 308 -3.53 15.53 -8.26
N GLY A 309 -3.91 14.96 -9.40
CA GLY A 309 -3.42 15.45 -10.69
C GLY A 309 -1.96 15.11 -10.97
N GLY A 310 -1.37 14.15 -10.25
CA GLY A 310 0.01 13.72 -10.47
C GLY A 310 1.04 14.60 -9.78
N GLY A 311 0.66 15.39 -8.76
CA GLY A 311 1.56 16.26 -8.01
C GLY A 311 2.61 15.55 -7.15
N GLY A 312 2.55 14.21 -7.05
CA GLY A 312 3.49 13.39 -6.29
C GLY A 312 3.27 13.42 -4.78
N LYS A 313 4.17 12.76 -4.06
CA LYS A 313 4.07 12.57 -2.60
C LYS A 313 4.64 13.76 -1.86
N VAL A 314 3.79 14.40 -1.05
CA VAL A 314 4.18 15.47 -0.12
C VAL A 314 4.16 14.94 1.31
N PRO A 315 5.29 14.97 2.05
CA PRO A 315 5.32 14.58 3.44
C PRO A 315 4.63 15.65 4.31
N LEU A 316 3.82 15.19 5.25
CA LEU A 316 3.10 16.02 6.20
C LEU A 316 3.67 15.79 7.61
N LEU A 317 4.04 16.87 8.27
CA LEU A 317 4.56 16.86 9.63
C LEU A 317 3.68 17.72 10.54
N PRO A 318 3.46 17.30 11.81
CA PRO A 318 2.82 18.17 12.77
C PRO A 318 3.61 19.50 12.91
N PRO A 319 2.98 20.66 12.70
CA PRO A 319 3.70 21.94 12.59
C PRO A 319 4.24 22.48 13.92
N ASP A 320 3.76 21.97 15.04
CA ASP A 320 3.97 22.52 16.38
C ASP A 320 5.18 21.95 17.14
N PHE A 321 5.99 21.10 16.51
CA PHE A 321 7.25 20.65 17.10
C PHE A 321 8.34 21.71 17.00
N ILE A 322 8.36 22.51 15.93
CA ILE A 322 9.27 23.64 15.77
C ILE A 322 8.47 24.92 15.99
N MET A 323 8.83 25.68 17.01
CA MET A 323 8.17 26.94 17.38
C MET A 323 8.82 28.13 16.72
N GLU A 324 10.16 28.13 16.62
CA GLU A 324 10.94 29.20 16.03
C GLU A 324 12.28 28.67 15.52
N ILE A 325 12.74 29.23 14.40
CA ILE A 325 14.10 29.05 13.89
C ILE A 325 14.64 30.46 13.62
N ASN A 326 15.76 30.81 14.25
CA ASN A 326 16.49 32.05 14.01
C ASN A 326 17.99 31.76 13.89
N ASP A 327 18.80 32.77 13.59
CA ASP A 327 20.24 32.62 13.34
C ASP A 327 21.05 32.06 14.50
N ARG A 328 20.48 32.06 15.72
CA ARG A 328 21.18 31.65 16.96
C ARG A 328 20.70 30.32 17.52
N GLU A 329 19.42 30.00 17.33
CA GLU A 329 18.82 28.83 17.96
C GLU A 329 17.58 28.33 17.23
N VAL A 330 17.27 27.08 17.47
CA VAL A 330 15.96 26.45 17.14
C VAL A 330 15.21 26.23 18.44
N ILE A 331 14.04 26.81 18.59
CA ILE A 331 13.14 26.59 19.73
C ILE A 331 12.14 25.50 19.33
N ALA A 332 12.16 24.40 20.03
CA ALA A 332 11.34 23.24 19.73
C ALA A 332 10.60 22.72 20.97
N ARG A 333 9.43 22.17 20.74
CA ARG A 333 8.60 21.49 21.75
C ARG A 333 8.76 19.99 21.60
N ASN A 334 9.04 19.28 22.70
CA ASN A 334 9.11 17.83 22.67
C ASN A 334 7.73 17.17 22.89
N TYR A 335 7.69 15.83 22.89
CA TYR A 335 6.48 15.01 23.07
C TYR A 335 5.82 15.15 24.47
N LYS A 336 6.46 15.81 25.45
CA LYS A 336 5.92 16.15 26.77
C LYS A 336 5.51 17.61 26.87
N ASP A 337 5.38 18.31 25.74
CA ASP A 337 5.08 19.72 25.64
C ASP A 337 6.12 20.66 26.35
N LYS A 338 7.31 20.14 26.63
CA LYS A 338 8.40 20.95 27.17
C LYS A 338 9.16 21.60 26.02
N VAL A 339 9.46 22.90 26.23
CA VAL A 339 10.20 23.71 25.26
C VAL A 339 11.70 23.61 25.54
N TYR A 340 12.47 23.47 24.47
CA TYR A 340 13.93 23.40 24.47
C TYR A 340 14.49 24.32 23.39
N SER A 341 15.68 24.87 23.71
CA SER A 341 16.49 25.58 22.73
C SER A 341 17.65 24.69 22.28
N TYR A 342 17.91 24.68 20.97
CA TYR A 342 19.08 24.06 20.36
C TYR A 342 19.91 25.15 19.69
N PRO A 343 21.12 25.47 20.22
CA PRO A 343 22.00 26.51 19.68
C PRO A 343 22.42 26.16 18.23
N GLN A 344 22.33 27.12 17.33
CA GLN A 344 22.87 27.03 15.98
C GLN A 344 24.30 27.56 15.90
N PRO A 345 25.16 27.00 15.02
CA PRO A 345 26.44 27.60 14.72
C PRO A 345 26.25 28.93 14.02
N ASP A 346 27.20 29.87 14.22
CA ASP A 346 27.24 31.15 13.49
C ASP A 346 27.17 30.94 12.01
N ALA A 347 26.13 31.47 11.36
CA ALA A 347 25.91 31.31 9.91
C ALA A 347 27.10 31.85 9.08
N ASP A 348 27.77 32.90 9.58
CA ASP A 348 28.98 33.48 8.94
C ASP A 348 30.21 32.55 8.99
N LYS A 349 30.15 31.44 9.73
CA LYS A 349 31.25 30.46 9.89
C LYS A 349 31.00 29.14 9.19
N VAL A 350 29.79 28.90 8.70
CA VAL A 350 29.38 27.65 8.04
C VAL A 350 28.86 28.05 6.66
N GLY A 351 29.70 27.96 5.63
CA GLY A 351 29.27 28.12 4.25
C GLY A 351 28.31 26.97 3.88
N CYS A 352 27.03 27.20 4.06
CA CYS A 352 25.95 26.42 3.44
C CYS A 352 25.47 27.27 2.26
N ASP A 353 26.14 27.09 1.11
CA ASP A 353 25.63 27.52 -0.19
C ASP A 353 24.57 26.53 -0.69
#